data_bc32319d873621cd345203589af37198
#
_entry.id   bc32319d873621cd345203589af37198
#
_cell.length_a   1.000
_cell.length_b   1.000
_cell.length_c   1.000
_cell.angle_alpha   90.00
_cell.angle_beta   90.00
_cell.angle_gamma   90.00
#
_symmetry.space_group_name_H-M   'P 1'
#
loop_
_entity.id
_entity.type
_entity.pdbx_description
1 polymer ?
#
loop_
_entity_poly.entity_id
_entity_poly.type
_entity_poly.pdbx_seq_one_letter_code
_entity_poly.pdbx_strand_id
1 'polypeptide(L)'
;MVIYHIIDIKWMTIKNNSMLFLTIALALGSVIAVSTISSTSTAFANHDFVANLTGQEEVPPVDTQATGDAIFIPILPSNDTVDFNVNASGIQNVTAAHIHSGIPGENGPIAVTLFTFDPTQNPDQNGITINGTLTGINLEGPLQGKAISDLLTAIKDNSTYVNIHTVQNPNGEIRGQLSSTK
;
A
#
# COMPACT_ATOMS: atom_id res chain seq x y z
N MET A 1 -6.36 7.36 -46.39
CA MET A 1 -5.82 6.78 -47.65
C MET A 1 -4.44 6.25 -47.29
N VAL A 2 -4.33 4.96 -47.01
CA VAL A 2 -3.10 4.31 -46.57
C VAL A 2 -2.57 3.51 -47.74
N ILE A 3 -1.34 3.81 -48.17
CA ILE A 3 -0.68 3.18 -49.31
C ILE A 3 0.16 2.03 -48.78
N TYR A 4 -0.21 0.82 -49.14
CA TYR A 4 0.60 -0.40 -48.89
C TYR A 4 1.65 -0.54 -50.00
N HIS A 5 2.93 -0.60 -49.62
CA HIS A 5 4.00 -0.99 -50.54
C HIS A 5 4.09 -2.53 -50.58
N ILE A 6 3.79 -3.08 -51.73
CA ILE A 6 3.99 -4.53 -52.01
C ILE A 6 5.43 -4.70 -52.51
N ILE A 7 6.19 -5.52 -51.80
CA ILE A 7 7.55 -5.93 -52.20
C ILE A 7 7.43 -7.16 -53.08
N ASP A 8 7.81 -6.99 -54.35
CA ASP A 8 7.81 -8.02 -55.39
C ASP A 8 9.10 -8.89 -55.24
N ILE A 9 8.95 -10.15 -54.88
CA ILE A 9 10.08 -11.09 -54.76
C ILE A 9 10.23 -11.84 -56.08
N LYS A 10 11.23 -11.44 -56.86
CA LYS A 10 11.58 -12.07 -58.12
C LYS A 10 12.41 -13.35 -57.87
N TRP A 11 11.88 -14.52 -58.23
CA TRP A 11 12.57 -15.80 -58.21
C TRP A 11 13.67 -15.83 -59.27
N MET A 12 14.91 -16.00 -58.82
CA MET A 12 16.03 -16.21 -59.71
C MET A 12 16.48 -17.69 -59.64
N THR A 13 16.22 -18.37 -60.75
CA THR A 13 16.61 -19.78 -60.96
C THR A 13 18.10 -19.84 -61.29
N ILE A 14 18.87 -20.51 -60.43
CA ILE A 14 20.28 -20.78 -60.71
C ILE A 14 20.46 -22.22 -61.17
N LYS A 15 20.94 -22.40 -62.40
CA LYS A 15 21.31 -23.67 -63.00
C LYS A 15 22.54 -24.24 -62.34
N ASN A 16 22.50 -25.57 -62.14
CA ASN A 16 23.63 -26.42 -61.69
C ASN A 16 24.85 -26.29 -62.59
N ASN A 17 26.00 -26.06 -61.96
CA ASN A 17 27.27 -26.56 -62.45
C ASN A 17 28.13 -27.06 -61.30
N SER A 18 28.43 -28.34 -61.39
CA SER A 18 29.35 -29.06 -60.53
C SER A 18 30.76 -28.45 -60.60
N MET A 19 31.37 -28.09 -59.46
CA MET A 19 32.82 -28.21 -59.30
C MET A 19 33.20 -28.22 -57.82
N LEU A 20 33.83 -29.22 -57.48
CA LEU A 20 34.58 -29.62 -56.29
C LEU A 20 35.55 -28.54 -55.86
N PHE A 21 35.52 -28.08 -54.60
CA PHE A 21 36.71 -27.63 -53.85
C PHE A 21 36.47 -27.44 -52.36
N LEU A 22 37.17 -28.22 -51.62
CA LEU A 22 37.93 -27.97 -50.39
C LEU A 22 37.26 -27.23 -49.23
N THR A 23 36.98 -28.03 -48.24
CA THR A 23 36.59 -27.66 -46.87
C THR A 23 37.64 -26.78 -46.18
N ILE A 24 37.24 -25.56 -45.77
CA ILE A 24 37.84 -24.87 -44.63
C ILE A 24 36.70 -24.59 -43.65
N ALA A 25 36.59 -25.43 -42.65
CA ALA A 25 35.70 -25.17 -41.50
C ALA A 25 36.36 -24.10 -40.62
N LEU A 26 35.90 -22.87 -40.76
CA LEU A 26 36.16 -21.82 -39.75
C LEU A 26 34.98 -21.80 -38.79
N ALA A 27 35.10 -22.52 -37.68
CA ALA A 27 34.16 -22.47 -36.58
C ALA A 27 34.29 -21.13 -35.85
N LEU A 28 33.52 -20.13 -36.30
CA LEU A 28 33.31 -18.92 -35.52
C LEU A 28 32.20 -19.26 -34.50
N GLY A 29 32.64 -19.69 -33.33
CA GLY A 29 31.75 -19.87 -32.16
C GLY A 29 31.25 -18.50 -31.67
N SER A 30 30.10 -18.09 -32.15
CA SER A 30 29.34 -16.98 -31.54
C SER A 30 28.81 -17.44 -30.21
N VAL A 31 29.50 -17.13 -29.13
CA VAL A 31 28.96 -17.25 -27.79
C VAL A 31 27.89 -16.17 -27.64
N ILE A 32 26.64 -16.52 -27.88
CA ILE A 32 25.50 -15.68 -27.49
C ILE A 32 25.44 -15.78 -25.97
N ALA A 33 25.99 -14.79 -25.28
CA ALA A 33 25.75 -14.61 -23.86
C ALA A 33 24.28 -14.23 -23.68
N VAL A 34 23.45 -15.24 -23.41
CA VAL A 34 22.08 -15.01 -22.95
C VAL A 34 22.19 -14.47 -21.53
N SER A 35 22.16 -13.15 -21.40
CA SER A 35 22.01 -12.48 -20.12
C SER A 35 20.58 -12.79 -19.65
N THR A 36 20.43 -13.79 -18.80
CA THR A 36 19.20 -13.97 -18.05
C THR A 36 19.08 -12.79 -17.09
N ILE A 37 18.27 -11.80 -17.47
CA ILE A 37 17.80 -10.79 -16.54
C ILE A 37 16.91 -11.54 -15.57
N SER A 38 17.46 -11.98 -14.45
CA SER A 38 16.68 -12.45 -13.33
C SER A 38 15.94 -11.23 -12.79
N SER A 39 14.71 -11.03 -13.26
CA SER A 39 13.78 -10.13 -12.59
C SER A 39 13.54 -10.75 -11.22
N THR A 40 14.27 -10.31 -10.21
CA THR A 40 13.91 -10.52 -8.84
C THR A 40 12.63 -9.69 -8.61
N SER A 41 11.48 -10.28 -8.94
CA SER A 41 10.24 -9.84 -8.34
C SER A 41 10.43 -10.08 -6.85
N THR A 42 10.72 -9.03 -6.09
CA THR A 42 10.49 -9.05 -4.66
C THR A 42 9.00 -9.34 -4.53
N ALA A 43 8.66 -10.60 -4.24
CA ALA A 43 7.33 -10.94 -3.81
C ALA A 43 7.11 -10.11 -2.54
N PHE A 44 6.35 -9.03 -2.66
CA PHE A 44 5.82 -8.35 -1.51
C PHE A 44 4.89 -9.38 -0.85
N ALA A 45 5.39 -10.03 0.20
CA ALA A 45 4.53 -10.84 1.03
C ALA A 45 3.39 -9.91 1.45
N ASN A 46 2.16 -10.40 1.31
CA ASN A 46 0.97 -9.66 1.71
C ASN A 46 1.05 -9.50 3.23
N HIS A 47 1.63 -8.40 3.70
CA HIS A 47 1.69 -8.07 5.11
C HIS A 47 0.54 -7.13 5.38
N ASP A 48 -0.48 -7.67 6.03
CA ASP A 48 -1.51 -6.84 6.63
C ASP A 48 -0.89 -6.05 7.79
N PHE A 49 -1.42 -4.88 8.04
CA PHE A 49 -1.03 -4.07 9.18
C PHE A 49 -2.19 -4.00 10.16
N VAL A 50 -1.88 -4.10 11.44
CA VAL A 50 -2.89 -4.15 12.50
C VAL A 50 -2.54 -3.18 13.62
N ALA A 51 -3.58 -2.73 14.33
CA ALA A 51 -3.46 -2.01 15.59
C ALA A 51 -4.55 -2.49 16.57
N ASN A 52 -4.18 -2.66 17.82
CA ASN A 52 -5.13 -2.81 18.94
C ASN A 52 -5.26 -1.46 19.63
N LEU A 53 -6.49 -0.93 19.71
CA LEU A 53 -6.76 0.40 20.24
C LEU A 53 -7.28 0.32 21.66
N THR A 54 -6.62 1.04 22.55
CA THR A 54 -7.01 1.17 23.96
C THR A 54 -6.74 2.59 24.47
N GLY A 55 -7.40 2.97 25.56
CA GLY A 55 -7.12 4.26 26.22
C GLY A 55 -5.74 4.31 26.87
N GLN A 56 -5.16 3.17 27.22
CA GLN A 56 -3.82 3.09 27.83
C GLN A 56 -2.70 3.45 26.86
N GLU A 57 -2.93 3.29 25.57
CA GLU A 57 -1.99 3.68 24.50
C GLU A 57 -2.05 5.18 24.15
N GLU A 58 -3.05 5.90 24.65
CA GLU A 58 -3.12 7.37 24.49
C GLU A 58 -1.99 8.08 25.23
N VAL A 59 -1.69 9.32 24.78
CA VAL A 59 -0.64 10.14 25.40
C VAL A 59 -1.19 11.53 25.72
N PRO A 60 -1.48 11.81 27.01
CA PRO A 60 -1.43 10.91 28.16
C PRO A 60 -2.53 9.83 28.10
N PRO A 61 -2.38 8.72 28.85
CA PRO A 61 -3.38 7.68 28.91
C PRO A 61 -4.77 8.17 29.32
N VAL A 62 -5.81 7.60 28.71
CA VAL A 62 -7.23 7.87 28.97
C VAL A 62 -7.83 6.71 29.74
N ASP A 63 -8.52 7.01 30.84
CA ASP A 63 -9.30 6.02 31.58
C ASP A 63 -10.66 5.80 30.91
N THR A 64 -10.72 4.77 30.08
CA THR A 64 -11.92 4.37 29.35
C THR A 64 -12.02 2.85 29.27
N GLN A 65 -13.24 2.34 29.10
CA GLN A 65 -13.49 0.92 28.80
C GLN A 65 -13.60 0.67 27.28
N ALA A 66 -13.50 1.71 26.48
CA ALA A 66 -13.50 1.59 25.05
C ALA A 66 -12.29 0.80 24.55
N THR A 67 -12.51 -0.07 23.57
CA THR A 67 -11.47 -0.84 22.90
C THR A 67 -11.77 -0.93 21.41
N GLY A 68 -10.72 -1.16 20.61
CA GLY A 68 -10.90 -1.31 19.17
C GLY A 68 -9.77 -2.11 18.52
N ASP A 69 -9.97 -2.37 17.25
CA ASP A 69 -8.99 -2.97 16.36
C ASP A 69 -9.01 -2.27 14.99
N ALA A 70 -7.88 -2.25 14.36
CA ALA A 70 -7.76 -1.75 12.99
C ALA A 70 -6.94 -2.74 12.16
N ILE A 71 -7.36 -2.93 10.89
CA ILE A 71 -6.63 -3.70 9.90
C ILE A 71 -6.51 -2.90 8.62
N PHE A 72 -5.33 -2.94 8.01
CA PHE A 72 -5.02 -2.29 6.73
C PHE A 72 -4.39 -3.32 5.80
N ILE A 73 -4.98 -3.50 4.63
CA ILE A 73 -4.64 -4.54 3.66
C ILE A 73 -4.18 -3.87 2.36
N PRO A 74 -2.87 -3.86 2.06
CA PRO A 74 -2.37 -3.38 0.77
C PRO A 74 -2.90 -4.21 -0.39
N ILE A 75 -3.40 -3.56 -1.43
CA ILE A 75 -3.95 -4.25 -2.60
C ILE A 75 -2.85 -4.47 -3.63
N LEU A 76 -2.52 -5.75 -3.85
CA LEU A 76 -1.51 -6.17 -4.81
C LEU A 76 -2.04 -6.17 -6.25
N PRO A 77 -1.16 -6.03 -7.28
CA PRO A 77 0.31 -6.02 -7.18
C PRO A 77 0.93 -4.63 -7.02
N SER A 78 0.18 -3.55 -7.22
CA SER A 78 0.76 -2.20 -7.29
C SER A 78 1.03 -1.58 -5.92
N ASN A 79 0.28 -1.98 -4.86
CA ASN A 79 0.27 -1.31 -3.55
C ASN A 79 -0.07 0.19 -3.63
N ASP A 80 -0.85 0.60 -4.65
CA ASP A 80 -1.29 1.99 -4.81
C ASP A 80 -2.54 2.30 -4.00
N THR A 81 -3.16 1.26 -3.43
CA THR A 81 -4.34 1.34 -2.58
C THR A 81 -4.19 0.44 -1.36
N VAL A 82 -4.87 0.84 -0.29
CA VAL A 82 -4.95 0.08 0.98
C VAL A 82 -6.39 0.04 1.42
N ASP A 83 -6.98 -1.14 1.49
CA ASP A 83 -8.28 -1.31 2.13
C ASP A 83 -8.11 -1.32 3.64
N PHE A 84 -9.05 -0.73 4.36
CA PHE A 84 -9.01 -0.70 5.81
C PHE A 84 -10.37 -1.03 6.44
N ASN A 85 -10.29 -1.56 7.64
CA ASN A 85 -11.42 -1.71 8.55
C ASN A 85 -10.96 -1.32 9.96
N VAL A 86 -11.77 -0.50 10.63
CA VAL A 86 -11.57 -0.09 12.03
C VAL A 86 -12.85 -0.36 12.79
N ASN A 87 -12.76 -1.12 13.87
CA ASN A 87 -13.87 -1.40 14.78
C ASN A 87 -13.55 -0.85 16.15
N ALA A 88 -14.56 -0.34 16.82
CA ALA A 88 -14.48 0.01 18.23
C ALA A 88 -15.78 -0.31 18.95
N SER A 89 -15.68 -0.67 20.20
CA SER A 89 -16.79 -0.99 21.10
C SER A 89 -16.64 -0.28 22.44
N GLY A 90 -17.76 -0.07 23.14
CA GLY A 90 -17.77 0.67 24.39
C GLY A 90 -17.44 2.16 24.24
N ILE A 91 -17.57 2.71 23.01
CA ILE A 91 -17.23 4.08 22.66
C ILE A 91 -18.47 4.84 22.18
N GLN A 92 -18.62 6.08 22.61
CA GLN A 92 -19.79 6.91 22.31
C GLN A 92 -19.37 8.28 21.79
N ASN A 93 -20.27 8.93 21.06
CA ASN A 93 -20.07 10.28 20.54
C ASN A 93 -18.75 10.43 19.77
N VAL A 94 -18.43 9.44 18.93
CA VAL A 94 -17.24 9.48 18.06
C VAL A 94 -17.35 10.67 17.12
N THR A 95 -16.27 11.42 16.97
CA THR A 95 -16.15 12.59 16.10
C THR A 95 -15.27 12.35 14.91
N ALA A 96 -14.19 11.57 15.07
CA ALA A 96 -13.25 11.27 13.99
C ALA A 96 -12.41 10.03 14.29
N ALA A 97 -11.82 9.48 13.23
CA ALA A 97 -10.74 8.50 13.31
C ALA A 97 -9.63 8.89 12.31
N HIS A 98 -8.38 8.79 12.76
CA HIS A 98 -7.23 9.19 11.98
C HIS A 98 -6.10 8.16 12.04
N ILE A 99 -5.21 8.20 11.04
CA ILE A 99 -3.83 7.75 11.18
C ILE A 99 -2.98 8.98 11.46
N HIS A 100 -2.14 8.90 12.48
CA HIS A 100 -1.17 9.92 12.82
C HIS A 100 0.26 9.47 12.53
N SER A 101 1.16 10.40 12.23
CA SER A 101 2.60 10.17 12.20
C SER A 101 3.18 10.37 13.60
N GLY A 102 3.66 9.29 14.23
CA GLY A 102 4.26 9.31 15.57
C GLY A 102 4.74 7.94 15.98
N ILE A 103 5.86 7.90 16.69
CA ILE A 103 6.39 6.67 17.29
C ILE A 103 5.61 6.33 18.58
N PRO A 104 5.73 5.12 19.13
CA PRO A 104 5.08 4.76 20.38
C PRO A 104 5.38 5.75 21.52
N GLY A 105 4.32 6.19 22.20
CA GLY A 105 4.43 7.14 23.34
C GLY A 105 4.58 8.61 22.94
N GLU A 106 4.49 8.96 21.64
CA GLU A 106 4.54 10.33 21.17
C GLU A 106 3.30 10.69 20.36
N ASN A 107 2.77 11.92 20.60
CA ASN A 107 1.72 12.46 19.74
C ASN A 107 2.32 13.09 18.49
N GLY A 108 1.64 12.92 17.36
CA GLY A 108 2.08 13.45 16.09
C GLY A 108 0.94 14.00 15.23
N PRO A 109 1.27 14.65 14.11
CA PRO A 109 0.28 15.22 13.22
C PRO A 109 -0.53 14.16 12.49
N ILE A 110 -1.74 14.52 12.04
CA ILE A 110 -2.58 13.68 11.18
C ILE A 110 -1.85 13.43 9.86
N ALA A 111 -1.84 12.16 9.46
CA ALA A 111 -1.32 11.69 8.18
C ALA A 111 -2.43 11.20 7.24
N VAL A 112 -3.56 10.74 7.80
CA VAL A 112 -4.77 10.33 7.06
C VAL A 112 -5.99 10.56 7.92
N THR A 113 -7.02 11.21 7.40
CA THR A 113 -8.37 11.18 7.97
C THR A 113 -9.10 9.94 7.44
N LEU A 114 -9.37 8.98 8.32
CA LEU A 114 -10.13 7.77 7.99
C LEU A 114 -11.62 8.05 7.94
N PHE A 115 -12.09 8.86 8.88
CA PHE A 115 -13.50 9.16 9.04
C PHE A 115 -13.73 10.44 9.85
N THR A 116 -14.79 11.16 9.52
CA THR A 116 -15.35 12.27 10.33
C THR A 116 -16.83 12.03 10.53
N PHE A 117 -17.32 12.26 11.74
CA PHE A 117 -18.70 11.99 12.11
C PHE A 117 -19.31 13.18 12.87
N ASP A 118 -20.58 13.45 12.62
CA ASP A 118 -21.38 14.35 13.42
C ASP A 118 -22.05 13.56 14.55
N PRO A 119 -21.61 13.68 15.81
CA PRO A 119 -22.11 12.87 16.91
C PRO A 119 -23.60 13.11 17.20
N THR A 120 -24.16 14.22 16.70
CA THR A 120 -25.60 14.50 16.89
C THR A 120 -26.48 13.60 16.04
N GLN A 121 -25.93 12.95 15.02
CA GLN A 121 -26.69 12.06 14.11
C GLN A 121 -26.96 10.68 14.72
N ASN A 122 -26.20 10.25 15.72
CA ASN A 122 -26.36 8.94 16.36
C ASN A 122 -25.88 8.96 17.83
N PRO A 123 -26.61 9.68 18.72
CA PRO A 123 -26.16 9.92 20.10
C PRO A 123 -26.10 8.65 20.98
N ASP A 124 -26.87 7.60 20.63
CA ASP A 124 -26.95 6.37 21.42
C ASP A 124 -25.98 5.29 20.94
N GLN A 125 -25.04 5.64 20.06
CA GLN A 125 -24.05 4.70 19.53
C GLN A 125 -23.11 4.21 20.64
N ASN A 126 -22.94 2.89 20.73
CA ASN A 126 -22.00 2.24 21.67
C ASN A 126 -20.94 1.41 20.94
N GLY A 127 -20.45 1.93 19.84
CA GLY A 127 -19.46 1.31 18.99
C GLY A 127 -19.50 1.87 17.59
N ILE A 128 -18.47 1.61 16.80
CA ILE A 128 -18.38 2.04 15.41
C ILE A 128 -17.64 1.01 14.57
N THR A 129 -18.05 0.85 13.33
CA THR A 129 -17.29 0.14 12.29
C THR A 129 -17.09 1.09 11.11
N ILE A 130 -15.84 1.31 10.74
CA ILE A 130 -15.44 2.17 9.64
C ILE A 130 -14.65 1.32 8.65
N ASN A 131 -14.96 1.43 7.37
CA ASN A 131 -14.20 0.76 6.33
C ASN A 131 -14.07 1.66 5.09
N GLY A 132 -13.06 1.43 4.30
CA GLY A 132 -12.82 2.18 3.08
C GLY A 132 -11.52 1.77 2.39
N THR A 133 -11.18 2.53 1.36
CA THR A 133 -9.96 2.35 0.59
C THR A 133 -9.17 3.65 0.59
N LEU A 134 -7.89 3.58 0.92
CA LEU A 134 -6.94 4.70 0.88
C LEU A 134 -6.16 4.68 -0.42
N THR A 135 -5.90 5.87 -0.93
CA THR A 135 -5.00 6.14 -2.06
C THR A 135 -4.09 7.32 -1.70
N GLY A 136 -3.14 7.66 -2.56
CA GLY A 136 -2.26 8.81 -2.30
C GLY A 136 -2.97 10.15 -2.10
N ILE A 137 -4.20 10.31 -2.59
CA ILE A 137 -4.99 11.54 -2.40
C ILE A 137 -5.54 11.72 -0.98
N ASN A 138 -5.59 10.65 -0.19
CA ASN A 138 -6.05 10.67 1.20
C ASN A 138 -4.93 11.05 2.19
N LEU A 139 -3.69 11.16 1.70
CA LEU A 139 -2.54 11.47 2.54
C LEU A 139 -2.49 12.97 2.87
N GLU A 140 -2.26 13.25 4.14
CA GLU A 140 -2.28 14.60 4.71
C GLU A 140 -0.97 14.90 5.48
N GLY A 141 -0.84 16.13 5.96
CA GLY A 141 0.24 16.54 6.83
C GLY A 141 1.63 16.14 6.31
N PRO A 142 2.40 15.34 7.06
CA PRO A 142 3.75 14.93 6.67
C PRO A 142 3.78 14.05 5.41
N LEU A 143 2.65 13.40 5.08
CA LEU A 143 2.51 12.51 3.92
C LEU A 143 1.77 13.16 2.75
N GLN A 144 1.35 14.41 2.86
CA GLN A 144 0.62 15.10 1.79
C GLN A 144 1.43 15.11 0.48
N GLY A 145 0.78 14.69 -0.60
CA GLY A 145 1.38 14.63 -1.94
C GLY A 145 2.36 13.47 -2.15
N LYS A 146 2.49 12.56 -1.18
CA LYS A 146 3.30 11.34 -1.30
C LYS A 146 2.47 10.17 -1.85
N ALA A 147 3.13 9.04 -2.13
CA ALA A 147 2.49 7.81 -2.56
C ALA A 147 2.01 6.96 -1.36
N ILE A 148 1.07 6.05 -1.58
CA ILE A 148 0.64 5.09 -0.54
C ILE A 148 1.81 4.25 -0.02
N SER A 149 2.80 3.95 -0.86
CA SER A 149 4.03 3.26 -0.44
C SER A 149 4.80 3.97 0.67
N ASP A 150 4.70 5.31 0.76
CA ASP A 150 5.32 6.09 1.84
C ASP A 150 4.58 5.86 3.17
N LEU A 151 3.24 5.78 3.14
CA LEU A 151 2.44 5.38 4.32
C LEU A 151 2.80 3.96 4.76
N LEU A 152 2.86 3.00 3.83
CA LEU A 152 3.23 1.62 4.14
C LEU A 152 4.64 1.52 4.73
N THR A 153 5.56 2.34 4.27
CA THR A 153 6.92 2.45 4.83
C THR A 153 6.87 2.99 6.26
N ALA A 154 6.14 4.07 6.49
CA ALA A 154 5.99 4.66 7.82
C ALA A 154 5.36 3.67 8.83
N ILE A 155 4.40 2.84 8.39
CA ILE A 155 3.83 1.77 9.23
C ILE A 155 4.89 0.71 9.57
N LYS A 156 5.66 0.25 8.58
CA LYS A 156 6.75 -0.73 8.78
C LYS A 156 7.82 -0.22 9.74
N ASP A 157 8.08 1.08 9.72
CA ASP A 157 9.04 1.76 10.59
C ASP A 157 8.46 2.04 11.99
N ASN A 158 7.24 1.52 12.30
CA ASN A 158 6.54 1.72 13.58
C ASN A 158 6.37 3.21 13.94
N SER A 159 6.16 4.06 12.93
CA SER A 159 6.06 5.50 13.06
C SER A 159 4.66 6.05 12.76
N THR A 160 3.63 5.20 12.88
CA THR A 160 2.22 5.59 12.69
C THR A 160 1.31 4.89 13.69
N TYR A 161 0.24 5.55 14.08
CA TYR A 161 -0.78 4.97 14.95
C TYR A 161 -2.18 5.36 14.49
N VAL A 162 -3.17 4.53 14.81
CA VAL A 162 -4.60 4.85 14.67
C VAL A 162 -5.10 5.46 15.97
N ASN A 163 -5.97 6.45 15.85
CA ASN A 163 -6.56 7.16 16.98
C ASN A 163 -8.04 7.45 16.68
N ILE A 164 -8.92 7.21 17.66
CA ILE A 164 -10.35 7.52 17.59
C ILE A 164 -10.68 8.60 18.62
N HIS A 165 -11.31 9.66 18.13
CA HIS A 165 -11.68 10.83 18.91
C HIS A 165 -13.17 10.81 19.22
N THR A 166 -13.52 11.37 20.38
CA THR A 166 -14.90 11.54 20.83
C THR A 166 -15.16 12.96 21.33
N VAL A 167 -16.42 13.30 21.56
CA VAL A 167 -16.77 14.58 22.20
C VAL A 167 -16.11 14.71 23.57
N GLN A 168 -16.04 13.62 24.34
CA GLN A 168 -15.46 13.60 25.68
C GLN A 168 -13.93 13.66 25.65
N ASN A 169 -13.33 13.04 24.65
CA ASN A 169 -11.89 12.96 24.47
C ASN A 169 -11.49 13.50 23.07
N PRO A 170 -11.52 14.81 22.86
CA PRO A 170 -11.29 15.41 21.54
C PRO A 170 -9.84 15.26 21.06
N ASN A 171 -8.89 14.95 21.94
CA ASN A 171 -7.49 14.64 21.59
C ASN A 171 -7.25 13.16 21.29
N GLY A 172 -8.25 12.30 21.52
CA GLY A 172 -8.23 10.85 21.35
C GLY A 172 -8.77 10.14 22.57
N GLU A 173 -9.58 9.11 22.38
CA GLU A 173 -10.10 8.25 23.43
C GLU A 173 -9.40 6.91 23.45
N ILE A 174 -9.16 6.31 22.27
CA ILE A 174 -8.41 5.07 22.12
C ILE A 174 -7.42 5.19 20.97
N ARG A 175 -6.24 4.63 21.19
CA ARG A 175 -5.10 4.64 20.25
C ARG A 175 -4.47 3.28 20.15
N GLY A 176 -3.85 2.97 19.01
CA GLY A 176 -3.03 1.78 18.81
C GLY A 176 -1.97 2.00 17.74
N GLN A 177 -0.73 1.59 18.05
CA GLN A 177 0.38 1.65 17.10
C GLN A 177 0.13 0.65 15.97
N LEU A 178 0.32 1.09 14.72
CA LEU A 178 0.25 0.22 13.54
C LEU A 178 1.53 -0.61 13.43
N SER A 179 1.36 -1.90 13.19
CA SER A 179 2.46 -2.85 13.02
C SER A 179 2.13 -3.89 11.96
N SER A 180 3.16 -4.44 11.31
CA SER A 180 3.00 -5.52 10.33
C SER A 180 2.64 -6.83 11.02
N THR A 181 1.66 -7.55 10.49
CA THR A 181 1.50 -8.97 10.80
C THR A 181 2.68 -9.75 10.23
N LYS A 182 3.27 -10.64 11.04
CA LYS A 182 4.42 -11.47 10.62
C LYS A 182 3.99 -12.54 9.63
#